data_b3c7726f7e5497567e816c710e2d8e5f
#
_entry.id   b3c7726f7e5497567e816c710e2d8e5f
#
_cell.length_a   1.000
_cell.length_b   1.000
_cell.length_c   1.000
_cell.angle_alpha   90.00
_cell.angle_beta   90.00
_cell.angle_gamma   90.00
#
_symmetry.space_group_name_H-M   'P 1'
#
loop_
_entity.id
_entity.type
_entity.pdbx_description
1 polymer ?
#
loop_
_entity_poly.entity_id
_entity_poly.type
_entity_poly.pdbx_seq_one_letter_code
_entity_poly.pdbx_strand_id
1 'polypeptide(L)'
;GLVPFMALFYVAGCVWLLVRNHHYVWPALQLILTDAFSARAAGGGFVGATLMTAMRYGMARGLFSNESGLGSAPIVAAAAQTRNPVRQALVSSTSPFWDTVVICALTGVVLVSSVLASPEVDSRAGATLTKVAFSQIPVVGSLLLSIGIATFAFSTLLGWSYLGEKALEFLIGRRARIIYRVLWIAAAFAGSVTAISLVWNLGDFFN
;
A
#
# COMPACT_ATOMS: atom_id res chain seq x y z
N GLY A 1 -18.01 7.10 -2.06
CA GLY A 1 -17.64 8.50 -2.26
C GLY A 1 -16.35 8.96 -1.56
N LEU A 2 -15.94 8.34 -0.42
CA LEU A 2 -14.78 8.79 0.35
C LEU A 2 -13.44 8.50 -0.34
N VAL A 3 -13.29 7.32 -0.94
CA VAL A 3 -12.02 6.82 -1.49
C VAL A 3 -11.38 7.73 -2.55
N PRO A 4 -12.10 8.24 -3.56
CA PRO A 4 -11.51 9.16 -4.55
C PRO A 4 -10.96 10.46 -3.93
N PHE A 5 -11.67 11.03 -2.95
CA PHE A 5 -11.21 12.23 -2.25
C PHE A 5 -9.95 11.97 -1.45
N MET A 6 -9.90 10.85 -0.75
CA MET A 6 -8.75 10.41 0.02
C MET A 6 -7.52 10.22 -0.88
N ALA A 7 -7.66 9.52 -2.01
CA ALA A 7 -6.59 9.31 -2.98
C ALA A 7 -6.12 10.64 -3.59
N LEU A 8 -7.06 11.51 -3.99
CA LEU A 8 -6.75 12.83 -4.54
C LEU A 8 -5.98 13.70 -3.54
N PHE A 9 -6.39 13.69 -2.29
CA PHE A 9 -5.76 14.43 -1.21
C PHE A 9 -4.33 13.96 -0.94
N TYR A 10 -4.11 12.63 -0.94
CA TYR A 10 -2.78 12.04 -0.83
C TYR A 10 -1.89 12.41 -2.01
N VAL A 11 -2.38 12.26 -3.24
CA VAL A 11 -1.65 12.60 -4.46
C VAL A 11 -1.29 14.08 -4.49
N ALA A 12 -2.21 14.96 -4.08
CA ALA A 12 -1.92 16.41 -3.99
C ALA A 12 -0.78 16.71 -3.03
N GLY A 13 -0.74 16.05 -1.86
CA GLY A 13 0.37 16.17 -0.92
C GLY A 13 1.69 15.67 -1.50
N CYS A 14 1.68 14.55 -2.19
CA CYS A 14 2.85 14.00 -2.88
C CYS A 14 3.36 14.94 -3.98
N VAL A 15 2.46 15.45 -4.81
CA VAL A 15 2.82 16.42 -5.87
C VAL A 15 3.42 17.68 -5.29
N TRP A 16 2.84 18.21 -4.21
CA TRP A 16 3.39 19.38 -3.52
C TRP A 16 4.83 19.13 -3.04
N LEU A 17 5.10 17.96 -2.45
CA LEU A 17 6.46 17.58 -2.00
C LEU A 17 7.43 17.46 -3.17
N LEU A 18 7.01 16.89 -4.31
CA LEU A 18 7.85 16.81 -5.51
C LEU A 18 8.17 18.19 -6.09
N VAL A 19 7.18 19.11 -6.12
CA VAL A 19 7.40 20.49 -6.56
C VAL A 19 8.39 21.20 -5.65
N ARG A 20 8.27 21.03 -4.33
CA ARG A 20 9.19 21.60 -3.37
C ARG A 20 10.60 21.04 -3.52
N ASN A 21 10.72 19.73 -3.70
CA ASN A 21 11.99 19.02 -3.81
C ASN A 21 12.40 18.75 -5.27
N HIS A 22 11.96 19.58 -6.23
CA HIS A 22 12.12 19.33 -7.67
C HIS A 22 13.58 19.06 -8.10
N HIS A 23 14.55 19.70 -7.47
CA HIS A 23 15.97 19.47 -7.75
C HIS A 23 16.43 18.04 -7.44
N TYR A 24 15.76 17.36 -6.49
CA TYR A 24 16.11 15.99 -6.07
C TYR A 24 15.27 14.93 -6.78
N VAL A 25 14.27 15.29 -7.59
CA VAL A 25 13.39 14.32 -8.27
C VAL A 25 14.17 13.49 -9.28
N TRP A 26 14.98 14.14 -10.12
CA TRP A 26 15.81 13.43 -11.10
C TRP A 26 16.89 12.54 -10.45
N PRO A 27 17.68 13.03 -9.49
CA PRO A 27 18.59 12.18 -8.72
C PRO A 27 17.90 11.02 -8.01
N ALA A 28 16.70 11.23 -7.48
CA ALA A 28 15.92 10.17 -6.83
C ALA A 28 15.52 9.07 -7.82
N LEU A 29 15.03 9.43 -9.01
CA LEU A 29 14.72 8.46 -10.07
C LEU A 29 15.94 7.67 -10.51
N GLN A 30 17.07 8.34 -10.73
CA GLN A 30 18.34 7.68 -11.07
C GLN A 30 18.75 6.70 -9.97
N LEU A 31 18.69 7.12 -8.71
CA LEU A 31 19.04 6.27 -7.57
C LEU A 31 18.15 5.04 -7.47
N ILE A 32 16.82 5.22 -7.59
CA ILE A 32 15.85 4.12 -7.58
C ILE A 32 16.17 3.10 -8.69
N LEU A 33 16.40 3.58 -9.92
CA LEU A 33 16.67 2.71 -11.06
C LEU A 33 18.02 2.01 -10.95
N THR A 34 19.08 2.73 -10.56
CA THR A 34 20.42 2.13 -10.44
C THR A 34 20.49 1.15 -9.28
N ASP A 35 19.90 1.48 -8.14
CA ASP A 35 19.96 0.62 -6.96
C ASP A 35 19.03 -0.59 -7.08
N ALA A 36 17.92 -0.50 -7.82
CA ALA A 36 17.04 -1.64 -8.07
C ALA A 36 17.75 -2.83 -8.74
N PHE A 37 18.78 -2.56 -9.55
CA PHE A 37 19.57 -3.57 -10.25
C PHE A 37 20.98 -3.76 -9.68
N SER A 38 21.28 -3.17 -8.52
CA SER A 38 22.58 -3.24 -7.87
C SER A 38 22.63 -4.28 -6.75
N ALA A 39 23.85 -4.71 -6.38
CA ALA A 39 24.06 -5.55 -5.22
C ALA A 39 23.62 -4.88 -3.89
N ARG A 40 23.46 -3.56 -3.86
CA ARG A 40 22.90 -2.82 -2.73
C ARG A 40 21.43 -3.15 -2.47
N ALA A 41 20.65 -3.41 -3.51
CA ALA A 41 19.26 -3.89 -3.37
C ALA A 41 19.22 -5.22 -2.61
N ALA A 42 20.22 -6.08 -2.79
CA ALA A 42 20.34 -7.35 -2.08
C ALA A 42 20.76 -7.18 -0.61
N GLY A 43 21.52 -6.13 -0.27
CA GLY A 43 22.03 -5.87 1.09
C GLY A 43 21.22 -4.86 1.91
N GLY A 44 20.45 -3.99 1.26
CA GLY A 44 19.82 -2.82 1.90
C GLY A 44 18.56 -3.12 2.71
N GLY A 45 17.94 -4.29 2.52
CA GLY A 45 16.72 -4.67 3.25
C GLY A 45 16.97 -5.51 4.50
N PHE A 46 17.99 -6.37 4.46
CA PHE A 46 18.36 -7.26 5.56
C PHE A 46 19.85 -7.58 5.50
N VAL A 47 20.54 -7.51 6.62
CA VAL A 47 21.92 -7.96 6.73
C VAL A 47 21.98 -9.44 6.35
N GLY A 48 22.64 -9.75 5.22
CA GLY A 48 22.74 -11.12 4.70
C GLY A 48 21.68 -11.53 3.66
N ALA A 49 20.76 -10.64 3.26
CA ALA A 49 19.81 -10.95 2.19
C ALA A 49 20.53 -11.04 0.83
N THR A 50 20.26 -12.13 0.10
CA THR A 50 20.73 -12.26 -1.28
C THR A 50 19.83 -11.48 -2.24
N LEU A 51 20.30 -11.19 -3.46
CA LEU A 51 19.47 -10.59 -4.53
C LEU A 51 18.16 -11.39 -4.73
N MET A 52 18.24 -12.71 -4.68
CA MET A 52 17.08 -13.59 -4.78
C MET A 52 16.05 -13.31 -3.67
N THR A 53 16.50 -13.11 -2.44
CA THR A 53 15.62 -12.81 -1.30
C THR A 53 14.96 -11.45 -1.45
N ALA A 54 15.72 -10.42 -1.86
CA ALA A 54 15.18 -9.09 -2.12
C ALA A 54 14.14 -9.09 -3.26
N MET A 55 14.41 -9.82 -4.35
CA MET A 55 13.45 -10.00 -5.45
C MET A 55 12.19 -10.74 -4.98
N ARG A 56 12.35 -11.80 -4.17
CA ARG A 56 11.23 -12.57 -3.62
C ARG A 56 10.31 -11.69 -2.78
N TYR A 57 10.86 -10.93 -1.85
CA TYR A 57 10.05 -10.02 -1.02
C TYR A 57 9.43 -8.89 -1.85
N GLY A 58 10.15 -8.31 -2.79
CA GLY A 58 9.62 -7.28 -3.68
C GLY A 58 8.45 -7.78 -4.52
N MET A 59 8.57 -8.97 -5.11
CA MET A 59 7.48 -9.59 -5.86
C MET A 59 6.29 -9.93 -4.96
N ALA A 60 6.52 -10.54 -3.80
CA ALA A 60 5.45 -10.88 -2.86
C ALA A 60 4.66 -9.62 -2.43
N ARG A 61 5.35 -8.53 -2.11
CA ARG A 61 4.69 -7.27 -1.75
C ARG A 61 3.93 -6.64 -2.91
N GLY A 62 4.48 -6.69 -4.12
CA GLY A 62 3.81 -6.19 -5.34
C GLY A 62 2.57 -7.01 -5.69
N LEU A 63 2.63 -8.34 -5.60
CA LEU A 63 1.49 -9.22 -5.82
C LEU A 63 0.40 -8.98 -4.77
N PHE A 64 0.78 -8.80 -3.51
CA PHE A 64 -0.15 -8.50 -2.43
C PHE A 64 -0.83 -7.14 -2.63
N SER A 65 -0.08 -6.08 -2.94
CA SER A 65 -0.63 -4.73 -3.18
C SER A 65 -1.62 -4.70 -4.34
N ASN A 66 -1.31 -5.42 -5.42
CA ASN A 66 -2.18 -5.52 -6.60
C ASN A 66 -3.30 -6.58 -6.45
N GLU A 67 -3.39 -7.24 -5.29
CA GLU A 67 -4.35 -8.34 -5.03
C GLU A 67 -4.24 -9.47 -6.08
N SER A 68 -3.06 -9.63 -6.69
CA SER A 68 -2.84 -10.59 -7.77
C SER A 68 -2.78 -12.03 -7.24
N GLY A 69 -3.71 -12.85 -7.70
CA GLY A 69 -3.82 -14.25 -7.27
C GLY A 69 -4.61 -14.47 -5.98
N LEU A 70 -5.02 -13.42 -5.25
CA LEU A 70 -5.76 -13.55 -3.99
C LEU A 70 -7.26 -13.87 -4.17
N GLY A 71 -7.79 -13.79 -5.39
CA GLY A 71 -9.20 -14.05 -5.67
C GLY A 71 -10.16 -12.93 -5.26
N SER A 72 -9.66 -11.80 -4.75
CA SER A 72 -10.47 -10.64 -4.33
C SER A 72 -11.04 -9.87 -5.52
N ALA A 73 -10.27 -9.70 -6.59
CA ALA A 73 -10.69 -8.96 -7.78
C ALA A 73 -11.98 -9.50 -8.44
N PRO A 74 -12.19 -10.82 -8.61
CA PRO A 74 -13.45 -11.38 -9.10
C PRO A 74 -14.65 -11.07 -8.20
N ILE A 75 -14.47 -11.03 -6.87
CA ILE A 75 -15.55 -10.70 -5.92
C ILE A 75 -15.98 -9.24 -6.11
N VAL A 76 -15.03 -8.32 -6.27
CA VAL A 76 -15.32 -6.92 -6.58
C VAL A 76 -15.99 -6.78 -7.95
N ALA A 77 -15.46 -7.47 -8.96
CA ALA A 77 -16.02 -7.44 -10.31
C ALA A 77 -17.47 -7.97 -10.37
N ALA A 78 -17.80 -8.95 -9.54
CA ALA A 78 -19.15 -9.49 -9.45
C ALA A 78 -20.20 -8.47 -8.95
N ALA A 79 -19.75 -7.43 -8.21
CA ALA A 79 -20.63 -6.34 -7.75
C ALA A 79 -20.85 -5.25 -8.82
N ALA A 80 -20.14 -5.30 -9.93
CA ALA A 80 -20.23 -4.30 -10.98
C ALA A 80 -21.54 -4.40 -11.77
N GLN A 81 -22.21 -3.26 -11.97
CA GLN A 81 -23.43 -3.16 -12.74
C GLN A 81 -23.13 -2.98 -14.24
N THR A 82 -22.65 -4.04 -14.87
CA THR A 82 -22.38 -4.04 -16.32
C THR A 82 -22.97 -5.29 -16.99
N ARG A 83 -23.43 -5.13 -18.23
CA ARG A 83 -23.92 -6.24 -19.05
C ARG A 83 -22.82 -6.90 -19.88
N ASN A 84 -21.65 -6.29 -19.95
CA ASN A 84 -20.55 -6.76 -20.78
C ASN A 84 -19.34 -7.17 -19.89
N PRO A 85 -19.05 -8.47 -19.79
CA PRO A 85 -17.94 -8.96 -18.97
C PRO A 85 -16.56 -8.49 -19.47
N VAL A 86 -16.40 -8.31 -20.79
CA VAL A 86 -15.14 -7.81 -21.37
C VAL A 86 -14.88 -6.37 -20.92
N ARG A 87 -15.91 -5.53 -20.88
CA ARG A 87 -15.78 -4.16 -20.38
C ARG A 87 -15.32 -4.14 -18.92
N GLN A 88 -15.90 -5.00 -18.08
CA GLN A 88 -15.47 -5.10 -16.69
C GLN A 88 -14.04 -5.61 -16.56
N ALA A 89 -13.64 -6.61 -17.35
CA ALA A 89 -12.27 -7.10 -17.35
C ALA A 89 -11.26 -6.01 -17.73
N LEU A 90 -11.55 -5.21 -18.77
CA LEU A 90 -10.72 -4.09 -19.17
C LEU A 90 -10.59 -3.03 -18.06
N VAL A 91 -11.67 -2.71 -17.35
CA VAL A 91 -11.62 -1.77 -16.22
C VAL A 91 -10.77 -2.36 -15.09
N SER A 92 -10.99 -3.63 -14.73
CA SER A 92 -10.22 -4.28 -13.66
C SER A 92 -8.73 -4.39 -13.99
N SER A 93 -8.35 -4.57 -15.27
CA SER A 93 -6.96 -4.65 -15.68
C SER A 93 -6.19 -3.34 -15.52
N THR A 94 -6.86 -2.20 -15.36
CA THR A 94 -6.20 -0.92 -15.10
C THR A 94 -5.79 -0.74 -13.63
N SER A 95 -6.32 -1.56 -12.70
CA SER A 95 -6.06 -1.40 -11.26
C SER A 95 -4.56 -1.47 -10.90
N PRO A 96 -3.77 -2.45 -11.39
CA PRO A 96 -2.33 -2.49 -11.12
C PRO A 96 -1.57 -1.27 -11.64
N PHE A 97 -2.02 -0.67 -12.74
CA PHE A 97 -1.42 0.57 -13.25
C PHE A 97 -1.61 1.71 -12.24
N TRP A 98 -2.82 1.91 -11.76
CA TRP A 98 -3.10 2.99 -10.80
C TRP A 98 -2.40 2.76 -9.46
N ASP A 99 -2.41 1.54 -8.94
CA ASP A 99 -1.74 1.22 -7.68
C ASP A 99 -0.22 1.32 -7.80
N THR A 100 0.38 0.59 -8.72
CA THR A 100 1.85 0.45 -8.79
C THR A 100 2.51 1.60 -9.52
N VAL A 101 2.02 1.96 -10.72
CA VAL A 101 2.70 2.97 -11.53
C VAL A 101 2.39 4.39 -11.03
N VAL A 102 1.16 4.64 -10.58
CA VAL A 102 0.80 5.99 -10.12
C VAL A 102 1.09 6.16 -8.63
N ILE A 103 0.46 5.38 -7.75
CA ILE A 103 0.54 5.63 -6.30
C ILE A 103 1.89 5.17 -5.72
N CYS A 104 2.32 3.94 -5.98
CA CYS A 104 3.56 3.42 -5.39
C CYS A 104 4.80 4.11 -5.96
N ALA A 105 4.87 4.34 -7.28
CA ALA A 105 6.00 5.05 -7.88
C ALA A 105 6.06 6.51 -7.39
N LEU A 106 4.92 7.21 -7.33
CA LEU A 106 4.83 8.56 -6.80
C LEU A 106 5.34 8.61 -5.36
N THR A 107 4.88 7.70 -4.51
CA THR A 107 5.31 7.59 -3.11
C THR A 107 6.81 7.31 -3.01
N GLY A 108 7.33 6.37 -3.80
CA GLY A 108 8.76 6.04 -3.83
C GLY A 108 9.64 7.23 -4.18
N VAL A 109 9.27 7.97 -5.23
CA VAL A 109 10.01 9.17 -5.64
C VAL A 109 9.92 10.28 -4.58
N VAL A 110 8.75 10.47 -3.94
CA VAL A 110 8.59 11.43 -2.83
C VAL A 110 9.49 11.06 -1.66
N LEU A 111 9.52 9.80 -1.25
CA LEU A 111 10.35 9.37 -0.12
C LEU A 111 11.84 9.55 -0.41
N VAL A 112 12.32 9.07 -1.56
CA VAL A 112 13.74 9.16 -1.92
C VAL A 112 14.16 10.61 -2.12
N SER A 113 13.37 11.44 -2.81
CA SER A 113 13.68 12.87 -2.98
C SER A 113 13.69 13.61 -1.64
N SER A 114 12.81 13.26 -0.70
CA SER A 114 12.78 13.86 0.64
C SER A 114 13.99 13.47 1.49
N VAL A 115 14.46 12.22 1.38
CA VAL A 115 15.70 11.76 2.04
C VAL A 115 16.92 12.47 1.46
N LEU A 116 16.99 12.61 0.13
CA LEU A 116 18.09 13.34 -0.52
C LEU A 116 18.11 14.83 -0.14
N ALA A 117 16.94 15.42 0.06
CA ALA A 117 16.81 16.81 0.50
C ALA A 117 17.14 17.01 1.99
N SER A 118 17.09 15.97 2.80
CA SER A 118 17.32 16.00 4.24
C SER A 118 18.20 14.82 4.68
N PRO A 119 19.53 14.91 4.49
CA PRO A 119 20.46 13.79 4.75
C PRO A 119 20.50 13.31 6.21
N GLU A 120 20.00 14.13 7.15
CA GLU A 120 19.91 13.78 8.58
C GLU A 120 18.84 12.71 8.90
N VAL A 121 17.98 12.41 7.91
CA VAL A 121 16.91 11.44 8.08
C VAL A 121 17.46 10.03 7.93
N ASP A 122 17.28 9.19 8.95
CA ASP A 122 17.66 7.78 8.86
C ASP A 122 16.80 7.08 7.79
N SER A 123 17.42 6.73 6.68
CA SER A 123 16.79 6.03 5.55
C SER A 123 16.28 4.62 5.92
N ARG A 124 16.71 4.08 7.08
CA ARG A 124 16.27 2.77 7.59
C ARG A 124 14.99 2.84 8.41
N ALA A 125 14.47 4.03 8.65
CA ALA A 125 13.32 4.24 9.53
C ALA A 125 11.98 3.71 8.98
N GLY A 126 11.95 3.10 7.79
CA GLY A 126 10.77 2.40 7.24
C GLY A 126 9.52 3.28 7.21
N ALA A 127 8.48 2.87 7.95
CA ALA A 127 7.20 3.60 7.98
C ALA A 127 7.29 5.05 8.48
N THR A 128 8.34 5.40 9.24
CA THR A 128 8.53 6.77 9.72
C THR A 128 9.05 7.70 8.63
N LEU A 129 9.64 7.19 7.54
CA LEU A 129 10.08 7.99 6.40
C LEU A 129 8.94 8.81 5.79
N THR A 130 7.77 8.21 5.64
CA THR A 130 6.59 8.92 5.12
C THR A 130 6.20 10.07 6.03
N LYS A 131 6.26 9.87 7.35
CA LYS A 131 5.99 10.93 8.33
C LYS A 131 7.00 12.07 8.22
N VAL A 132 8.28 11.75 8.07
CA VAL A 132 9.33 12.74 7.89
C VAL A 132 9.18 13.49 6.57
N ALA A 133 8.88 12.79 5.47
CA ALA A 133 8.63 13.44 4.19
C ALA A 133 7.47 14.43 4.27
N PHE A 134 6.34 14.02 4.85
CA PHE A 134 5.17 14.89 4.98
C PHE A 134 5.35 16.01 6.00
N SER A 135 6.22 15.85 7.01
CA SER A 135 6.54 16.94 7.95
C SER A 135 7.23 18.13 7.28
N GLN A 136 7.77 17.96 6.07
CA GLN A 136 8.30 19.07 5.28
C GLN A 136 7.19 20.02 4.76
N ILE A 137 5.93 19.60 4.78
CA ILE A 137 4.80 20.48 4.47
C ILE A 137 4.49 21.31 5.73
N PRO A 138 4.67 22.65 5.69
CA PRO A 138 4.45 23.49 6.86
C PRO A 138 3.03 23.38 7.38
N VAL A 139 2.88 23.36 8.72
CA VAL A 139 1.62 23.42 9.46
C VAL A 139 0.70 22.20 9.25
N VAL A 140 0.43 21.80 8.00
CA VAL A 140 -0.62 20.81 7.70
C VAL A 140 -0.10 19.40 7.34
N GLY A 141 1.20 19.22 7.12
CA GLY A 141 1.75 17.97 6.59
C GLY A 141 1.50 16.75 7.49
N SER A 142 1.77 16.87 8.77
CA SER A 142 1.52 15.80 9.74
C SER A 142 0.03 15.48 9.89
N LEU A 143 -0.83 16.51 9.86
CA LEU A 143 -2.28 16.34 9.92
C LEU A 143 -2.81 15.67 8.66
N LEU A 144 -2.35 16.12 7.49
CA LEU A 144 -2.68 15.55 6.18
C LEU A 144 -2.33 14.06 6.12
N LEU A 145 -1.13 13.70 6.54
CA LEU A 145 -0.69 12.32 6.60
C LEU A 145 -1.52 11.49 7.59
N SER A 146 -1.78 12.02 8.79
CA SER A 146 -2.55 11.32 9.82
C SER A 146 -3.98 11.03 9.37
N ILE A 147 -4.65 12.02 8.78
CA ILE A 147 -6.00 11.85 8.20
C ILE A 147 -5.94 10.87 7.03
N GLY A 148 -4.92 10.97 6.16
CA GLY A 148 -4.68 10.04 5.07
C GLY A 148 -4.58 8.62 5.57
N ILE A 149 -3.66 8.33 6.49
CA ILE A 149 -3.45 6.98 7.04
C ILE A 149 -4.74 6.46 7.70
N ALA A 150 -5.41 7.27 8.53
CA ALA A 150 -6.63 6.86 9.20
C ALA A 150 -7.75 6.50 8.19
N THR A 151 -7.95 7.32 7.16
CA THR A 151 -8.97 7.06 6.14
C THR A 151 -8.61 5.88 5.24
N PHE A 152 -7.34 5.71 4.87
CA PHE A 152 -6.87 4.54 4.11
C PHE A 152 -7.03 3.25 4.92
N ALA A 153 -6.58 3.23 6.18
CA ALA A 153 -6.73 2.07 7.05
C ALA A 153 -8.21 1.69 7.24
N PHE A 154 -9.07 2.68 7.49
CA PHE A 154 -10.50 2.46 7.67
C PHE A 154 -11.15 1.90 6.39
N SER A 155 -10.85 2.47 5.22
CA SER A 155 -11.39 2.00 3.94
C SER A 155 -10.92 0.59 3.60
N THR A 156 -9.67 0.26 3.91
CA THR A 156 -9.09 -1.07 3.71
C THR A 156 -9.76 -2.10 4.63
N LEU A 157 -9.95 -1.77 5.91
CA LEU A 157 -10.66 -2.64 6.85
C LEU A 157 -12.09 -2.95 6.39
N LEU A 158 -12.81 -1.96 5.88
CA LEU A 158 -14.16 -2.15 5.34
C LEU A 158 -14.14 -2.98 4.06
N GLY A 159 -13.22 -2.71 3.15
CA GLY A 159 -13.09 -3.44 1.88
C GLY A 159 -12.82 -4.92 2.10
N TRP A 160 -11.81 -5.25 2.87
CA TRP A 160 -11.45 -6.64 3.18
C TRP A 160 -12.51 -7.35 4.01
N SER A 161 -13.19 -6.65 4.92
CA SER A 161 -14.36 -7.20 5.63
C SER A 161 -15.45 -7.64 4.67
N TYR A 162 -15.75 -6.82 3.66
CA TYR A 162 -16.74 -7.16 2.64
C TYR A 162 -16.33 -8.37 1.81
N LEU A 163 -15.07 -8.41 1.35
CA LEU A 163 -14.55 -9.51 0.53
C LEU A 163 -14.60 -10.84 1.28
N GLY A 164 -14.13 -10.88 2.51
CA GLY A 164 -14.16 -12.09 3.33
C GLY A 164 -15.57 -12.49 3.74
N GLU A 165 -16.49 -11.53 4.02
CA GLU A 165 -17.90 -11.84 4.26
C GLU A 165 -18.55 -12.53 3.04
N LYS A 166 -18.26 -12.03 1.82
CA LYS A 166 -18.79 -12.62 0.59
C LYS A 166 -18.24 -14.01 0.31
N ALA A 167 -16.93 -14.21 0.54
CA ALA A 167 -16.32 -15.53 0.41
C ALA A 167 -16.93 -16.53 1.41
N LEU A 168 -17.10 -16.14 2.67
CA LEU A 168 -17.68 -17.00 3.68
C LEU A 168 -19.18 -17.26 3.44
N GLU A 169 -19.93 -16.25 3.00
CA GLU A 169 -21.34 -16.41 2.63
C GLU A 169 -21.51 -17.44 1.50
N PHE A 170 -20.58 -17.46 0.55
CA PHE A 170 -20.56 -18.44 -0.52
C PHE A 170 -20.31 -19.88 -0.01
N LEU A 171 -19.38 -20.04 0.95
CA LEU A 171 -18.99 -21.36 1.47
C LEU A 171 -20.01 -21.95 2.47
N ILE A 172 -20.53 -21.16 3.39
CA ILE A 172 -21.29 -21.64 4.56
C ILE A 172 -22.72 -21.09 4.56
N GLY A 173 -22.99 -20.08 3.74
CA GLY A 173 -24.30 -19.43 3.63
C GLY A 173 -24.46 -18.21 4.53
N ARG A 174 -25.59 -17.54 4.38
CA ARG A 174 -25.89 -16.23 5.01
C ARG A 174 -25.84 -16.22 6.54
N ARG A 175 -26.05 -17.36 7.20
CA ARG A 175 -26.03 -17.45 8.67
C ARG A 175 -24.66 -17.20 9.27
N ALA A 176 -23.59 -17.48 8.54
CA ALA A 176 -22.21 -17.25 8.97
C ALA A 176 -21.81 -15.77 9.03
N ARG A 177 -22.58 -14.87 8.40
CA ARG A 177 -22.25 -13.45 8.28
C ARG A 177 -22.04 -12.76 9.63
N ILE A 178 -22.91 -13.00 10.61
CA ILE A 178 -22.84 -12.36 11.93
C ILE A 178 -21.59 -12.85 12.66
N ILE A 179 -21.32 -14.16 12.63
CA ILE A 179 -20.13 -14.76 13.26
C ILE A 179 -18.86 -14.18 12.64
N TYR A 180 -18.81 -14.08 11.31
CA TYR A 180 -17.67 -13.48 10.60
C TYR A 180 -17.43 -12.03 11.03
N ARG A 181 -18.47 -11.20 11.09
CA ARG A 181 -18.34 -9.79 11.49
C ARG A 181 -17.77 -9.63 12.90
N VAL A 182 -18.24 -10.45 13.83
CA VAL A 182 -17.72 -10.44 15.22
C VAL A 182 -16.25 -10.85 15.24
N LEU A 183 -15.89 -11.92 14.53
CA LEU A 183 -14.49 -12.37 14.43
C LEU A 183 -13.60 -11.35 13.74
N TRP A 184 -14.11 -10.68 12.69
CA TRP A 184 -13.39 -9.62 11.99
C TRP A 184 -13.07 -8.43 12.90
N ILE A 185 -14.06 -7.96 13.66
CA ILE A 185 -13.87 -6.85 14.62
C ILE A 185 -12.87 -7.27 15.71
N ALA A 186 -12.98 -8.48 16.23
CA ALA A 186 -12.05 -9.00 17.22
C ALA A 186 -10.62 -9.11 16.67
N ALA A 187 -10.46 -9.59 15.42
CA ALA A 187 -9.17 -9.70 14.76
C ALA A 187 -8.55 -8.32 14.48
N ALA A 188 -9.36 -7.35 14.02
CA ALA A 188 -8.90 -5.98 13.80
C ALA A 188 -8.43 -5.32 15.10
N PHE A 189 -9.16 -5.53 16.19
CA PHE A 189 -8.76 -5.05 17.52
C PHE A 189 -7.48 -5.74 17.99
N ALA A 190 -7.40 -7.07 17.91
CA ALA A 190 -6.21 -7.81 18.28
C ALA A 190 -4.97 -7.36 17.48
N GLY A 191 -5.13 -7.17 16.15
CA GLY A 191 -4.06 -6.67 15.29
C GLY A 191 -3.58 -5.28 15.68
N SER A 192 -4.48 -4.39 16.14
CA SER A 192 -4.12 -3.03 16.54
C SER A 192 -3.29 -2.95 17.81
N VAL A 193 -3.38 -3.94 18.70
CA VAL A 193 -2.63 -4.02 19.98
C VAL A 193 -1.43 -4.95 19.91
N THR A 194 -1.27 -5.68 18.81
CA THR A 194 -0.19 -6.64 18.61
C THR A 194 1.05 -5.96 18.01
N ALA A 195 2.24 -6.49 18.32
CA ALA A 195 3.48 -6.00 17.73
C ALA A 195 3.46 -6.14 16.20
N ILE A 196 3.84 -5.09 15.50
CA ILE A 196 3.80 -5.01 14.03
C ILE A 196 4.60 -6.14 13.35
N SER A 197 5.70 -6.58 13.97
CA SER A 197 6.53 -7.70 13.48
C SER A 197 5.75 -9.01 13.43
N LEU A 198 4.92 -9.29 14.45
CA LEU A 198 4.08 -10.49 14.47
C LEU A 198 3.00 -10.44 13.39
N VAL A 199 2.39 -9.27 13.18
CA VAL A 199 1.39 -9.07 12.12
C VAL A 199 2.00 -9.31 10.74
N TRP A 200 3.21 -8.80 10.49
CA TRP A 200 3.93 -9.03 9.24
C TRP A 200 4.29 -10.51 9.03
N ASN A 201 4.80 -11.17 10.06
CA ASN A 201 5.16 -12.60 9.97
C ASN A 201 3.94 -13.47 9.68
N LEU A 202 2.79 -13.17 10.31
CA LEU A 202 1.54 -13.86 10.00
C LEU A 202 1.07 -13.57 8.57
N GLY A 203 1.15 -12.32 8.11
CA GLY A 203 0.83 -11.96 6.73
C GLY A 203 1.70 -12.72 5.72
N ASP A 204 3.00 -12.79 5.95
CA ASP A 204 3.94 -13.51 5.10
C ASP A 204 3.74 -15.04 5.12
N PHE A 205 3.26 -15.59 6.22
CA PHE A 205 2.95 -17.02 6.34
C PHE A 205 1.71 -17.42 5.52
N PHE A 206 0.71 -16.53 5.44
CA PHE A 206 -0.54 -16.81 4.70
C PHE A 206 -0.54 -16.30 3.25
N ASN A 207 0.50 -15.64 2.80
CA ASN A 207 0.66 -15.11 1.44
C ASN A 207 1.62 -15.97 0.60
#